data_d9bd44b3166ae459d5b4c56f742997eb
#
_entry.id   d9bd44b3166ae459d5b4c56f742997eb
#
_cell.length_a   1.000
_cell.length_b   1.000
_cell.length_c   1.000
_cell.angle_alpha   90.00
_cell.angle_beta   90.00
_cell.angle_gamma   90.00
#
_symmetry.space_group_name_H-M   'P 1'
#
loop_
_entity.id
_entity.type
_entity.pdbx_description
1 polymer ?
#
loop_
_entity_poly.entity_id
_entity_poly.type
_entity_poly.pdbx_seq_one_letter_code
_entity_poly.pdbx_strand_id
1 'polypeptide(L)'
;MIFFTTYVTVIRRSQEWTETRRGTPARVEGTTVRLPIGTDVQVGDHLEQLLANDDIRRLLVVDVVSPYMAGASEEDDYIQVACVPVERVTFPPFVAPVLHPAMSVPVKLAEDGRTSEAVTEAFRLVEDRVRLLTGSDGSGRTLIESVFGTRSPKLDVATAVGPAAKDEREGFRLLFLGAMLGLRSSSMAAGGVPATLEETLEYLSLASMLIRRLDRAEARLG
;
A
#
# COMPACT_ATOMS: atom_id res chain seq x y z
N MET A 1 34.77 -24.04 16.97
CA MET A 1 34.81 -22.61 16.53
C MET A 1 34.09 -22.49 15.18
N ILE A 2 32.96 -21.79 15.13
CA ILE A 2 32.20 -21.55 13.88
C ILE A 2 32.77 -20.33 13.17
N PHE A 3 33.13 -20.50 11.92
CA PHE A 3 33.53 -19.36 11.07
C PHE A 3 32.30 -18.77 10.38
N PHE A 4 32.02 -17.51 10.64
CA PHE A 4 31.06 -16.75 9.90
C PHE A 4 31.65 -16.37 8.54
N THR A 5 31.04 -16.84 7.46
CA THR A 5 31.60 -16.75 6.10
C THR A 5 30.93 -15.66 5.24
N THR A 6 29.89 -15.05 5.75
CA THR A 6 29.13 -14.02 5.06
C THR A 6 28.52 -13.02 6.03
N TYR A 7 27.82 -12.03 5.51
CA TYR A 7 27.01 -11.09 6.27
C TYR A 7 25.56 -11.20 5.85
N VAL A 8 24.67 -11.04 6.81
CA VAL A 8 23.23 -10.86 6.59
C VAL A 8 22.78 -9.57 7.24
N THR A 9 21.78 -8.93 6.66
CA THR A 9 21.09 -7.81 7.30
C THR A 9 19.84 -8.34 7.96
N VAL A 10 19.75 -8.21 9.28
CA VAL A 10 18.53 -8.51 10.04
C VAL A 10 17.59 -7.32 9.92
N ILE A 11 16.38 -7.56 9.46
CA ILE A 11 15.37 -6.54 9.21
C ILE A 11 14.14 -6.86 10.04
N ARG A 12 13.81 -5.96 10.95
CA ARG A 12 12.60 -6.03 11.78
C ARG A 12 11.68 -4.87 11.43
N ARG A 13 10.41 -5.19 11.17
CA ARG A 13 9.35 -4.20 11.01
C ARG A 13 8.51 -4.15 12.27
N SER A 14 8.34 -2.95 12.84
CA SER A 14 7.42 -2.73 13.94
C SER A 14 5.97 -2.58 13.44
N GLN A 15 5.02 -2.65 14.37
CA GLN A 15 3.61 -2.34 14.06
C GLN A 15 3.39 -0.89 13.59
N GLU A 16 4.36 -0.01 13.88
CA GLU A 16 4.36 1.40 13.45
C GLU A 16 5.07 1.62 12.10
N TRP A 17 5.28 0.54 11.32
CA TRP A 17 5.96 0.56 10.02
C TRP A 17 7.39 1.08 10.04
N THR A 18 8.01 1.19 11.22
CA THR A 18 9.43 1.49 11.32
C THR A 18 10.24 0.22 11.04
N GLU A 19 11.25 0.37 10.19
CA GLU A 19 12.14 -0.72 9.81
C GLU A 19 13.52 -0.51 10.43
N THR A 20 13.99 -1.47 11.21
CA THR A 20 15.36 -1.49 11.71
C THR A 20 16.19 -2.45 10.88
N ARG A 21 17.39 -2.01 10.45
CA ARG A 21 18.35 -2.83 9.67
C ARG A 21 19.67 -2.93 10.41
N ARG A 22 20.14 -4.17 10.64
CA ARG A 22 21.44 -4.43 11.30
C ARG A 22 22.24 -5.47 10.53
N GLY A 23 23.40 -5.06 10.04
CA GLY A 23 24.36 -5.98 9.41
C GLY A 23 25.00 -6.88 10.48
N THR A 24 24.98 -8.19 10.27
CA THR A 24 25.44 -9.20 11.21
C THR A 24 26.26 -10.24 10.49
N PRO A 25 27.46 -10.65 11.02
CA PRO A 25 28.17 -11.81 10.50
C PRO A 25 27.30 -13.06 10.56
N ALA A 26 27.37 -13.92 9.56
CA ALA A 26 26.52 -15.10 9.48
C ALA A 26 27.22 -16.26 8.79
N ARG A 27 26.73 -17.47 9.07
CA ARG A 27 26.95 -18.65 8.24
C ARG A 27 25.60 -19.14 7.76
N VAL A 28 25.39 -19.11 6.44
CA VAL A 28 24.13 -19.48 5.79
C VAL A 28 24.28 -20.83 5.12
N GLU A 29 23.51 -21.81 5.57
CA GLU A 29 23.49 -23.18 5.04
C GLU A 29 22.05 -23.58 4.67
N GLY A 30 21.72 -23.37 3.39
CA GLY A 30 20.35 -23.60 2.93
C GLY A 30 19.35 -22.66 3.63
N THR A 31 18.45 -23.21 4.42
CA THR A 31 17.45 -22.49 5.21
C THR A 31 17.85 -22.31 6.67
N THR A 32 19.03 -22.78 7.05
CA THR A 32 19.58 -22.60 8.39
C THR A 32 20.60 -21.48 8.39
N VAL A 33 20.47 -20.54 9.30
CA VAL A 33 21.42 -19.44 9.47
C VAL A 33 21.97 -19.47 10.89
N ARG A 34 23.28 -19.39 11.03
CA ARG A 34 23.95 -19.25 12.33
C ARG A 34 24.48 -17.83 12.48
N LEU A 35 24.15 -17.22 13.60
CA LEU A 35 24.47 -15.83 13.94
C LEU A 35 25.27 -15.80 15.24
N PRO A 36 26.11 -14.79 15.50
CA PRO A 36 26.79 -14.63 16.77
C PRO A 36 25.83 -14.63 17.94
N ILE A 37 26.27 -15.19 19.07
CA ILE A 37 25.53 -15.14 20.34
C ILE A 37 25.25 -13.67 20.71
N GLY A 38 24.04 -13.37 21.20
CA GLY A 38 23.63 -12.01 21.52
C GLY A 38 23.10 -11.22 20.31
N THR A 39 23.04 -11.82 19.11
CA THR A 39 22.33 -11.18 17.99
C THR A 39 20.84 -11.05 18.33
N ASP A 40 20.32 -9.82 18.26
CA ASP A 40 18.90 -9.55 18.45
C ASP A 40 18.13 -9.99 17.19
N VAL A 41 17.65 -11.23 17.21
CA VAL A 41 16.85 -11.86 16.15
C VAL A 41 15.66 -12.58 16.76
N GLN A 42 14.51 -12.51 16.12
CA GLN A 42 13.27 -13.17 16.56
C GLN A 42 12.48 -13.74 15.37
N VAL A 43 11.53 -14.62 15.69
CA VAL A 43 10.58 -15.13 14.70
C VAL A 43 9.80 -13.97 14.05
N GLY A 44 9.70 -13.98 12.73
CA GLY A 44 9.11 -12.90 11.94
C GLY A 44 10.11 -11.88 11.38
N ASP A 45 11.37 -11.87 11.85
CA ASP A 45 12.41 -11.05 11.23
C ASP A 45 12.75 -11.56 9.82
N HIS A 46 13.18 -10.65 8.95
CA HIS A 46 13.72 -10.99 7.65
C HIS A 46 15.25 -10.92 7.68
N LEU A 47 15.91 -11.86 7.01
CA LEU A 47 17.35 -11.84 6.77
C LEU A 47 17.60 -11.60 5.30
N GLU A 48 18.36 -10.57 4.96
CA GLU A 48 18.85 -10.30 3.60
C GLU A 48 20.32 -10.68 3.50
N GLN A 49 20.66 -11.52 2.53
CA GLN A 49 22.03 -11.88 2.16
C GLN A 49 22.32 -11.39 0.75
N LEU A 50 23.38 -10.60 0.60
CA LEU A 50 23.93 -10.26 -0.71
C LEU A 50 24.71 -11.46 -1.26
N LEU A 51 24.35 -11.93 -2.44
CA LEU A 51 25.02 -13.03 -3.12
C LEU A 51 26.14 -12.50 -4.04
N ALA A 52 27.05 -13.38 -4.48
CA ALA A 52 28.19 -13.02 -5.32
C ALA A 52 27.82 -12.47 -6.72
N ASN A 53 26.57 -12.67 -7.15
CA ASN A 53 26.01 -12.14 -8.41
C ASN A 53 25.22 -10.84 -8.22
N ASP A 54 25.42 -10.14 -7.11
CA ASP A 54 24.68 -8.95 -6.68
C ASP A 54 23.17 -9.15 -6.46
N ASP A 55 22.67 -10.38 -6.47
CA ASP A 55 21.32 -10.70 -6.06
C ASP A 55 21.16 -10.67 -4.52
N ILE A 56 19.96 -10.36 -4.06
CA ILE A 56 19.62 -10.38 -2.64
C ILE A 56 18.74 -11.60 -2.34
N ARG A 57 19.30 -12.53 -1.58
CA ARG A 57 18.53 -13.63 -1.01
C ARG A 57 17.80 -13.17 0.24
N ARG A 58 16.50 -13.40 0.30
CA ARG A 58 15.65 -13.08 1.44
C ARG A 58 15.16 -14.34 2.13
N LEU A 59 15.25 -14.34 3.45
CA LEU A 59 14.83 -15.44 4.31
C LEU A 59 13.94 -14.87 5.42
N LEU A 60 12.82 -15.53 5.72
CA LEU A 60 11.98 -15.22 6.87
C LEU A 60 12.36 -16.16 8.02
N VAL A 61 12.63 -15.63 9.20
CA VAL A 61 12.91 -16.39 10.41
C VAL A 61 11.61 -17.01 10.92
N VAL A 62 11.57 -18.34 10.98
CA VAL A 62 10.40 -19.10 11.47
C VAL A 62 10.65 -19.75 12.81
N ASP A 63 11.92 -19.94 13.21
CA ASP A 63 12.29 -20.47 14.52
C ASP A 63 13.68 -19.96 14.95
N VAL A 64 13.88 -19.78 16.25
CA VAL A 64 15.15 -19.33 16.84
C VAL A 64 15.56 -20.32 17.91
N VAL A 65 16.62 -21.08 17.67
CA VAL A 65 17.15 -22.06 18.60
C VAL A 65 18.44 -21.54 19.23
N SER A 66 18.40 -21.30 20.53
CA SER A 66 19.60 -21.00 21.28
C SER A 66 20.35 -22.30 21.64
N PRO A 67 21.67 -22.41 21.42
CA PRO A 67 22.45 -23.61 21.74
C PRO A 67 22.39 -23.99 23.22
N TYR A 68 22.15 -23.05 24.11
CA TYR A 68 21.97 -23.33 25.56
C TYR A 68 20.79 -24.26 25.87
N MET A 69 19.79 -24.35 25.00
CA MET A 69 18.64 -25.24 25.18
C MET A 69 18.89 -26.66 24.64
N ALA A 70 19.94 -26.87 23.88
CA ALA A 70 20.27 -28.14 23.22
C ALA A 70 21.44 -28.94 23.87
N GLY A 71 21.98 -28.50 25.00
CA GLY A 71 23.10 -29.17 25.68
C GLY A 71 24.43 -29.06 24.92
N ALA A 72 24.61 -28.02 24.15
CA ALA A 72 25.84 -27.73 23.39
C ALA A 72 27.00 -27.35 24.33
N SER A 73 28.22 -27.69 23.94
CA SER A 73 29.45 -27.35 24.65
C SER A 73 29.78 -25.86 24.56
N GLU A 74 30.56 -25.32 25.47
CA GLU A 74 31.02 -23.91 25.51
C GLU A 74 31.73 -23.42 24.23
N GLU A 75 31.92 -24.29 23.23
CA GLU A 75 32.56 -23.96 21.94
C GLU A 75 31.56 -23.41 20.87
N ASP A 76 30.26 -23.42 21.16
CA ASP A 76 29.23 -23.05 20.20
C ASP A 76 28.63 -21.66 20.52
N ASP A 77 29.42 -20.62 20.32
CA ASP A 77 29.02 -19.20 20.49
C ASP A 77 28.15 -18.69 19.35
N TYR A 78 27.00 -19.34 19.07
CA TYR A 78 26.09 -18.94 18.02
C TYR A 78 24.61 -19.17 18.35
N ILE A 79 23.75 -18.42 17.71
CA ILE A 79 22.31 -18.65 17.65
C ILE A 79 21.99 -19.30 16.30
N GLN A 80 21.26 -20.40 16.30
CA GLN A 80 20.77 -21.02 15.09
C GLN A 80 19.34 -20.57 14.81
N VAL A 81 19.08 -20.07 13.61
CA VAL A 81 17.74 -19.70 13.17
C VAL A 81 17.34 -20.58 11.98
N ALA A 82 16.12 -21.11 12.05
CA ALA A 82 15.48 -21.77 10.93
C ALA A 82 14.72 -20.72 10.12
N CYS A 83 14.89 -20.76 8.81
CA CYS A 83 14.32 -19.79 7.91
C CYS A 83 13.55 -20.48 6.79
N VAL A 84 12.63 -19.76 6.18
CA VAL A 84 12.03 -20.14 4.90
C VAL A 84 12.43 -19.12 3.85
N PRO A 85 12.73 -19.53 2.59
CA PRO A 85 12.98 -18.59 1.53
C PRO A 85 11.73 -17.72 1.32
N VAL A 86 11.92 -16.42 1.32
CA VAL A 86 10.91 -15.51 0.82
C VAL A 86 11.18 -15.37 -0.68
N GLU A 87 10.43 -16.13 -1.47
CA GLU A 87 10.43 -15.89 -2.92
C GLU A 87 10.10 -14.42 -3.11
N ARG A 88 10.95 -13.73 -3.86
CA ARG A 88 10.55 -12.44 -4.41
C ARG A 88 9.24 -12.72 -5.12
N VAL A 89 8.13 -12.30 -4.54
CA VAL A 89 7.01 -11.95 -5.39
C VAL A 89 7.59 -10.83 -6.23
N THR A 90 8.07 -11.17 -7.41
CA THR A 90 8.35 -10.20 -8.46
C THR A 90 6.99 -9.65 -8.82
N PHE A 91 6.49 -8.70 -7.99
CA PHE A 91 5.60 -7.74 -8.58
C PHE A 91 6.37 -7.22 -9.81
N PRO A 92 5.76 -7.23 -10.99
CA PRO A 92 6.31 -6.50 -12.11
C PRO A 92 6.73 -5.14 -11.53
N PRO A 93 7.91 -4.60 -11.91
CA PRO A 93 8.48 -3.42 -11.25
C PRO A 93 7.31 -2.52 -10.90
N PHE A 94 7.16 -2.19 -9.61
CA PHE A 94 5.99 -1.45 -9.14
C PHE A 94 5.96 -0.18 -9.97
N VAL A 95 5.21 -0.24 -11.04
CA VAL A 95 4.89 0.94 -11.83
C VAL A 95 4.01 1.71 -10.87
N ALA A 96 4.58 2.72 -10.24
CA ALA A 96 3.82 3.65 -9.43
C ALA A 96 2.54 3.93 -10.21
N PRO A 97 1.34 3.71 -9.63
CA PRO A 97 0.13 3.81 -10.40
C PRO A 97 0.16 5.13 -11.13
N VAL A 98 0.18 5.08 -12.45
CA VAL A 98 0.14 6.32 -13.25
C VAL A 98 -1.17 6.96 -12.92
N LEU A 99 -1.14 7.99 -12.08
CA LEU A 99 -2.33 8.72 -11.70
C LEU A 99 -2.99 9.31 -12.95
N HIS A 100 -4.31 9.47 -12.89
CA HIS A 100 -5.03 10.11 -13.98
C HIS A 100 -4.43 11.51 -14.25
N PRO A 101 -4.31 11.98 -15.51
CA PRO A 101 -3.71 13.29 -15.83
C PRO A 101 -4.34 14.47 -15.08
N ALA A 102 -5.63 14.40 -14.74
CA ALA A 102 -6.29 15.39 -13.90
C ALA A 102 -5.67 15.55 -12.50
N MET A 103 -4.90 14.57 -12.03
CA MET A 103 -4.23 14.62 -10.72
C MET A 103 -2.95 15.49 -10.74
N SER A 104 -2.58 16.11 -11.83
CA SER A 104 -1.34 16.91 -11.94
C SER A 104 -1.25 18.03 -10.90
N VAL A 105 -2.35 18.75 -10.67
CA VAL A 105 -2.40 19.82 -9.65
C VAL A 105 -2.38 19.26 -8.23
N PRO A 106 -3.23 18.26 -7.86
CA PRO A 106 -3.13 17.59 -6.57
C PRO A 106 -1.74 17.03 -6.25
N VAL A 107 -1.08 16.38 -7.22
CA VAL A 107 0.28 15.85 -7.04
C VAL A 107 1.27 16.97 -6.69
N LYS A 108 1.23 18.08 -7.43
CA LYS A 108 2.11 19.23 -7.15
C LYS A 108 1.86 19.82 -5.75
N LEU A 109 0.59 19.92 -5.34
CA LEU A 109 0.27 20.36 -3.98
C LEU A 109 0.84 19.40 -2.92
N ALA A 110 0.79 18.08 -3.16
CA ALA A 110 1.37 17.10 -2.25
C ALA A 110 2.91 17.19 -2.21
N GLU A 111 3.57 17.39 -3.36
CA GLU A 111 5.02 17.61 -3.45
C GLU A 111 5.45 18.88 -2.71
N ASP A 112 4.63 19.93 -2.73
CA ASP A 112 4.84 21.19 -1.98
C ASP A 112 4.52 21.05 -0.47
N GLY A 113 4.20 19.84 0.03
CA GLY A 113 3.86 19.57 1.43
C GLY A 113 2.44 20.01 1.83
N ARG A 114 1.60 20.44 0.89
CA ARG A 114 0.22 20.89 1.09
C ARG A 114 -0.75 19.72 0.98
N THR A 115 -0.54 18.72 1.82
CA THR A 115 -1.23 17.40 1.72
C THR A 115 -2.75 17.49 1.83
N SER A 116 -3.27 18.26 2.80
CA SER A 116 -4.72 18.45 2.98
C SER A 116 -5.38 19.15 1.78
N GLU A 117 -4.68 20.12 1.19
CA GLU A 117 -5.17 20.82 0.00
C GLU A 117 -5.13 19.89 -1.24
N ALA A 118 -4.09 19.06 -1.36
CA ALA A 118 -3.98 18.06 -2.42
C ALA A 118 -5.18 17.10 -2.42
N VAL A 119 -5.55 16.57 -1.25
CA VAL A 119 -6.70 15.69 -1.08
C VAL A 119 -8.01 16.41 -1.42
N THR A 120 -8.20 17.62 -0.87
CA THR A 120 -9.40 18.42 -1.15
C THR A 120 -9.57 18.69 -2.64
N GLU A 121 -8.50 19.09 -3.32
CA GLU A 121 -8.49 19.36 -4.74
C GLU A 121 -8.77 18.12 -5.58
N ALA A 122 -8.17 16.98 -5.22
CA ALA A 122 -8.40 15.72 -5.91
C ALA A 122 -9.88 15.30 -5.90
N PHE A 123 -10.55 15.38 -4.75
CA PHE A 123 -11.97 15.04 -4.66
C PHE A 123 -12.90 16.12 -5.21
N ARG A 124 -12.47 17.39 -5.23
CA ARG A 124 -13.17 18.46 -5.97
C ARG A 124 -13.20 18.13 -7.47
N LEU A 125 -12.08 17.68 -8.04
CA LEU A 125 -12.01 17.27 -9.45
C LEU A 125 -12.92 16.09 -9.78
N VAL A 126 -13.05 15.11 -8.88
CA VAL A 126 -14.02 14.01 -9.03
C VAL A 126 -15.45 14.56 -9.10
N GLU A 127 -15.81 15.47 -8.20
CA GLU A 127 -17.13 16.07 -8.14
C GLU A 127 -17.43 16.92 -9.39
N ASP A 128 -16.47 17.72 -9.82
CA ASP A 128 -16.60 18.52 -11.05
C ASP A 128 -16.78 17.64 -12.29
N ARG A 129 -16.08 16.48 -12.32
CA ARG A 129 -16.24 15.52 -13.42
C ARG A 129 -17.64 14.91 -13.43
N VAL A 130 -18.19 14.58 -12.27
CA VAL A 130 -19.58 14.10 -12.16
C VAL A 130 -20.56 15.16 -12.67
N ARG A 131 -20.40 16.43 -12.26
CA ARG A 131 -21.25 17.54 -12.74
C ARG A 131 -21.16 17.69 -14.26
N LEU A 132 -19.96 17.70 -14.80
CA LEU A 132 -19.71 17.85 -16.24
C LEU A 132 -20.43 16.78 -17.04
N LEU A 133 -20.36 15.52 -16.62
CA LEU A 133 -20.96 14.39 -17.34
C LEU A 133 -22.49 14.31 -17.23
N THR A 134 -23.07 14.90 -16.19
CA THR A 134 -24.50 14.71 -15.89
C THR A 134 -25.34 15.99 -15.95
N GLY A 135 -24.68 17.15 -16.05
CA GLY A 135 -25.36 18.45 -15.97
C GLY A 135 -26.05 18.72 -14.62
N SER A 136 -25.62 18.01 -13.57
CA SER A 136 -26.25 18.13 -12.25
C SER A 136 -25.58 19.21 -11.42
N ASP A 137 -26.34 20.08 -10.74
CA ASP A 137 -25.84 21.23 -9.96
C ASP A 137 -25.59 20.92 -8.47
N GLY A 138 -25.79 19.71 -8.02
CA GLY A 138 -25.62 19.32 -6.61
C GLY A 138 -24.16 19.31 -6.17
N SER A 139 -23.94 19.08 -4.87
CA SER A 139 -22.63 18.83 -4.28
C SER A 139 -22.67 17.71 -3.22
N GLY A 140 -21.52 17.07 -2.97
CA GLY A 140 -21.37 16.04 -1.95
C GLY A 140 -22.43 14.95 -2.08
N ARG A 141 -23.09 14.62 -0.95
CA ARG A 141 -24.13 13.60 -0.87
C ARG A 141 -25.23 13.81 -1.92
N THR A 142 -25.78 15.01 -2.00
CA THR A 142 -26.92 15.31 -2.86
C THR A 142 -26.60 15.05 -4.33
N LEU A 143 -25.40 15.44 -4.79
CA LEU A 143 -24.95 15.16 -6.14
C LEU A 143 -24.88 13.66 -6.40
N ILE A 144 -24.17 12.91 -5.54
CA ILE A 144 -23.95 11.47 -5.72
C ILE A 144 -25.27 10.70 -5.74
N GLU A 145 -26.18 10.99 -4.80
CA GLU A 145 -27.48 10.33 -4.74
C GLU A 145 -28.37 10.66 -5.94
N SER A 146 -28.29 11.89 -6.47
CA SER A 146 -29.04 12.28 -7.67
C SER A 146 -28.53 11.67 -8.96
N VAL A 147 -27.23 11.37 -9.03
CA VAL A 147 -26.56 10.86 -10.24
C VAL A 147 -26.54 9.33 -10.27
N PHE A 148 -26.16 8.70 -9.16
CA PHE A 148 -25.99 7.26 -9.07
C PHE A 148 -27.15 6.53 -8.37
N GLY A 149 -28.33 7.15 -8.32
CA GLY A 149 -29.52 6.54 -7.70
C GLY A 149 -29.81 5.14 -8.26
N THR A 150 -30.32 4.25 -7.37
CA THR A 150 -30.40 2.81 -7.62
C THR A 150 -31.40 2.38 -8.70
N ARG A 151 -32.46 3.16 -8.97
CA ARG A 151 -33.53 2.77 -9.90
C ARG A 151 -33.26 3.18 -11.35
N SER A 152 -32.68 4.36 -11.56
CA SER A 152 -32.35 4.90 -12.87
C SER A 152 -31.20 5.89 -12.74
N PRO A 153 -29.96 5.41 -12.73
CA PRO A 153 -28.80 6.28 -12.60
C PRO A 153 -28.70 7.20 -13.84
N LYS A 154 -28.41 8.49 -13.63
CA LYS A 154 -28.11 9.42 -14.74
C LYS A 154 -26.82 9.02 -15.45
N LEU A 155 -25.89 8.39 -14.72
CA LEU A 155 -24.64 7.88 -15.25
C LEU A 155 -24.44 6.45 -14.75
N ASP A 156 -24.35 5.50 -15.67
CA ASP A 156 -24.09 4.09 -15.36
C ASP A 156 -22.58 3.81 -15.32
N VAL A 157 -22.05 3.62 -14.13
CA VAL A 157 -20.65 3.31 -13.91
C VAL A 157 -20.33 1.82 -13.89
N ALA A 158 -21.33 0.91 -13.99
CA ALA A 158 -21.10 -0.52 -14.01
C ALA A 158 -20.44 -0.94 -15.33
N THR A 159 -19.50 -1.90 -15.27
CA THR A 159 -18.92 -2.57 -16.44
C THR A 159 -19.41 -4.00 -16.57
N ALA A 160 -19.87 -4.58 -15.48
CA ALA A 160 -20.50 -5.89 -15.47
C ALA A 160 -21.85 -5.86 -16.20
N VAL A 161 -22.30 -7.01 -16.63
CA VAL A 161 -23.60 -7.23 -17.27
C VAL A 161 -24.47 -8.16 -16.42
N GLY A 162 -25.77 -8.13 -16.64
CA GLY A 162 -26.70 -8.99 -15.90
C GLY A 162 -26.81 -8.66 -14.41
N PRO A 163 -27.03 -9.65 -13.54
CA PRO A 163 -27.22 -9.44 -12.09
C PRO A 163 -26.06 -8.73 -11.41
N ALA A 164 -24.82 -9.05 -11.78
CA ALA A 164 -23.61 -8.44 -11.20
C ALA A 164 -23.52 -6.92 -11.43
N ALA A 165 -24.14 -6.41 -12.49
CA ALA A 165 -24.17 -4.97 -12.76
C ALA A 165 -24.89 -4.18 -11.68
N LYS A 166 -25.91 -4.78 -11.03
CA LYS A 166 -26.63 -4.14 -9.93
C LYS A 166 -25.75 -3.92 -8.72
N ASP A 167 -25.02 -4.97 -8.35
CA ASP A 167 -24.12 -4.94 -7.18
C ASP A 167 -22.94 -4.00 -7.44
N GLU A 168 -22.42 -3.99 -8.67
CA GLU A 168 -21.35 -3.07 -9.07
C GLU A 168 -21.80 -1.60 -9.03
N ARG A 169 -23.01 -1.28 -9.51
CA ARG A 169 -23.58 0.08 -9.43
C ARG A 169 -23.67 0.54 -7.97
N GLU A 170 -24.25 -0.32 -7.10
CA GLU A 170 -24.42 0.02 -5.70
C GLU A 170 -23.05 0.17 -5.01
N GLY A 171 -22.11 -0.71 -5.27
CA GLY A 171 -20.75 -0.62 -4.74
C GLY A 171 -20.05 0.68 -5.13
N PHE A 172 -20.10 1.08 -6.41
CA PHE A 172 -19.52 2.36 -6.85
C PHE A 172 -20.28 3.56 -6.32
N ARG A 173 -21.61 3.51 -6.23
CA ARG A 173 -22.40 4.57 -5.57
C ARG A 173 -21.92 4.81 -4.15
N LEU A 174 -21.70 3.74 -3.38
CA LEU A 174 -21.19 3.81 -2.01
C LEU A 174 -19.75 4.33 -1.94
N LEU A 175 -18.87 3.92 -2.88
CA LEU A 175 -17.50 4.42 -2.96
C LEU A 175 -17.45 5.93 -3.25
N PHE A 176 -18.23 6.41 -4.23
CA PHE A 176 -18.34 7.85 -4.50
C PHE A 176 -18.90 8.60 -3.30
N LEU A 177 -19.96 8.07 -2.68
CA LEU A 177 -20.58 8.69 -1.53
C LEU A 177 -19.62 8.76 -0.33
N GLY A 178 -18.94 7.66 -0.02
CA GLY A 178 -17.96 7.59 1.07
C GLY A 178 -16.80 8.56 0.86
N ALA A 179 -16.28 8.64 -0.37
CA ALA A 179 -15.22 9.58 -0.72
C ALA A 179 -15.65 11.05 -0.52
N MET A 180 -16.87 11.40 -0.96
CA MET A 180 -17.36 12.79 -0.80
C MET A 180 -17.63 13.14 0.66
N LEU A 181 -18.11 12.21 1.46
CA LEU A 181 -18.44 12.44 2.87
C LEU A 181 -17.24 12.33 3.79
N GLY A 182 -16.43 11.29 3.61
CA GLY A 182 -15.32 10.97 4.50
C GLY A 182 -14.07 11.81 4.23
N LEU A 183 -13.71 11.99 2.96
CA LEU A 183 -12.42 12.57 2.61
C LEU A 183 -12.52 14.06 2.26
N ARG A 184 -13.46 14.47 1.43
CA ARG A 184 -13.62 15.88 1.09
C ARG A 184 -14.09 16.72 2.27
N SER A 185 -15.10 16.24 3.02
CA SER A 185 -15.67 17.00 4.12
C SER A 185 -14.73 17.12 5.32
N SER A 186 -13.97 16.08 5.62
CA SER A 186 -12.99 16.10 6.72
C SER A 186 -11.77 16.96 6.43
N SER A 187 -11.32 17.02 5.17
CA SER A 187 -10.22 17.88 4.77
C SER A 187 -10.60 19.36 4.69
N MET A 188 -11.88 19.67 4.49
CA MET A 188 -12.40 21.06 4.50
C MET A 188 -12.76 21.55 5.90
N ALA A 189 -13.03 20.68 6.87
CA ALA A 189 -13.24 21.07 8.25
C ALA A 189 -11.94 21.63 8.84
N ALA A 190 -11.99 22.82 9.45
CA ALA A 190 -10.84 23.57 9.94
C ALA A 190 -9.83 22.69 10.67
N GLY A 191 -8.67 22.48 10.07
CA GLY A 191 -7.59 21.67 10.61
C GLY A 191 -7.58 20.21 10.14
N GLY A 192 -8.11 19.93 8.96
CA GLY A 192 -8.12 18.56 8.37
C GLY A 192 -6.91 17.73 8.78
N VAL A 193 -7.12 16.45 9.12
CA VAL A 193 -6.07 15.56 9.60
C VAL A 193 -4.86 15.72 8.67
N PRO A 194 -3.68 16.14 9.15
CA PRO A 194 -2.50 16.21 8.31
C PRO A 194 -2.16 14.79 7.86
N ALA A 195 -2.55 14.46 6.64
CA ALA A 195 -2.21 13.20 6.02
C ALA A 195 -0.70 13.18 5.80
N THR A 196 -0.06 12.05 6.06
CA THR A 196 1.31 11.82 5.60
C THR A 196 1.35 11.90 4.07
N LEU A 197 2.53 12.08 3.49
CA LEU A 197 2.68 12.03 2.02
C LEU A 197 2.19 10.69 1.45
N GLU A 198 2.47 9.58 2.14
CA GLU A 198 2.03 8.24 1.76
C GLU A 198 0.51 8.14 1.74
N GLU A 199 -0.15 8.53 2.83
CA GLU A 199 -1.61 8.55 2.93
C GLU A 199 -2.24 9.50 1.90
N THR A 200 -1.62 10.64 1.63
CA THR A 200 -2.04 11.55 0.58
C THR A 200 -2.02 10.87 -0.79
N LEU A 201 -0.95 10.14 -1.13
CA LEU A 201 -0.85 9.40 -2.40
C LEU A 201 -1.90 8.31 -2.53
N GLU A 202 -2.30 7.66 -1.43
CA GLU A 202 -3.40 6.70 -1.41
C GLU A 202 -4.74 7.38 -1.75
N TYR A 203 -5.01 8.54 -1.17
CA TYR A 203 -6.21 9.33 -1.49
C TYR A 203 -6.21 9.83 -2.95
N LEU A 204 -5.07 10.29 -3.45
CA LEU A 204 -4.95 10.69 -4.85
C LEU A 204 -5.16 9.50 -5.79
N SER A 205 -4.70 8.32 -5.41
CA SER A 205 -4.90 7.07 -6.16
C SER A 205 -6.38 6.68 -6.21
N LEU A 206 -7.09 6.82 -5.10
CA LEU A 206 -8.54 6.61 -5.05
C LEU A 206 -9.28 7.60 -5.94
N ALA A 207 -8.98 8.90 -5.86
CA ALA A 207 -9.59 9.92 -6.71
C ALA A 207 -9.32 9.65 -8.20
N SER A 208 -8.08 9.28 -8.54
CA SER A 208 -7.66 8.88 -9.89
C SER A 208 -8.49 7.70 -10.41
N MET A 209 -8.68 6.68 -9.59
CA MET A 209 -9.50 5.51 -9.94
C MET A 209 -10.96 5.89 -10.20
N LEU A 210 -11.53 6.77 -9.36
CA LEU A 210 -12.90 7.24 -9.52
C LEU A 210 -13.08 8.05 -10.83
N ILE A 211 -12.13 8.93 -11.18
CA ILE A 211 -12.17 9.68 -12.46
C ILE A 211 -12.08 8.71 -13.64
N ARG A 212 -11.15 7.75 -13.64
CA ARG A 212 -11.08 6.75 -14.70
C ARG A 212 -12.38 5.94 -14.85
N ARG A 213 -13.08 5.73 -13.75
CA ARG A 213 -14.38 5.05 -13.78
C ARG A 213 -15.44 5.90 -14.48
N LEU A 214 -15.43 7.21 -14.23
CA LEU A 214 -16.29 8.18 -14.91
C LEU A 214 -16.00 8.27 -16.41
N ASP A 215 -14.71 8.32 -16.80
CA ASP A 215 -14.31 8.36 -18.21
C ASP A 215 -14.75 7.10 -18.98
N ARG A 216 -14.68 5.93 -18.33
CA ARG A 216 -15.20 4.69 -18.93
C ARG A 216 -16.73 4.71 -19.09
N ALA A 217 -17.43 5.37 -18.18
CA ALA A 217 -18.88 5.54 -18.30
C ALA A 217 -19.23 6.50 -19.45
N GLU A 218 -18.49 7.62 -19.57
CA GLU A 218 -18.65 8.58 -20.69
C GLU A 218 -18.43 7.91 -22.05
N ALA A 219 -17.35 7.13 -22.20
CA ALA A 219 -17.02 6.44 -23.46
C ALA A 219 -18.11 5.46 -23.93
N ARG A 220 -19.09 5.14 -23.08
CA ARG A 220 -20.25 4.30 -23.42
C ARG A 220 -21.51 5.08 -23.76
N LEU A 221 -21.49 6.40 -23.56
CA LEU A 221 -22.63 7.28 -23.92
C LEU A 221 -22.51 7.82 -25.34
N GLY A 222 -21.29 7.82 -25.92
CA GLY A 222 -21.00 8.26 -27.29
C GLY A 222 -20.80 7.08 -28.23
#